data_b60c635878cec9e45793320d5d33f086
#
_entry.id   b60c635878cec9e45793320d5d33f086
#
_cell.length_a   1.000
_cell.length_b   1.000
_cell.length_c   1.000
_cell.angle_alpha   90.00
_cell.angle_beta   90.00
_cell.angle_gamma   90.00
#
_symmetry.space_group_name_H-M   'P 1'
#
loop_
_entity.id
_entity.type
_entity.pdbx_description
1 polymer ?
#
loop_
_entity_poly.entity_id
_entity_poly.type
_entity_poly.pdbx_seq_one_letter_code
_entity_poly.pdbx_strand_id
1 'polypeptide(L)'
;MATTIIGIDPHKESWTAVAVDPRGQKLAALRAPVTVAGYRQLRRFADQYQEPVWAIEGAYGLGAPLSALLTGDGVTAWDVPAKLAARVRVLSTGHGRKSDEDDALSVAVAATTSTKLRPVHTDPAATELKVLTEHRDDLVRTRTQTVNRLHAIMVLLVVGGAPRNLTADTAAALLRRVRPSESLAVTRQLIATDLVAEIRRLDKRITTATGHITTRVANAQSTLTSIPGIGPLTAGKILARTGMVTRFTTEAHFAAYAGVAPREVSSGDVIRHRLSRGGDRQLNYALHVIALTQISMRTSPGRIFYDRKRSEGKSSKEALRALKRRLATVVFRILTADYTRLAVGPAGQPGTALISSVTGSHPCTGSSDKSLTRPTTTKPTHDAT
;
A
#
# COMPACT_ATOMS: atom_id res chain seq x y z
N MET A 1 37.69 3.18 7.26
CA MET A 1 37.20 3.70 8.57
C MET A 1 35.98 2.91 8.98
N ALA A 2 35.79 2.64 10.26
CA ALA A 2 34.71 1.79 10.75
C ALA A 2 33.38 2.59 10.79
N THR A 3 32.44 2.28 9.93
CA THR A 3 31.13 2.97 9.86
C THR A 3 30.23 2.57 11.02
N THR A 4 29.85 3.52 11.87
CA THR A 4 28.89 3.29 12.96
C THR A 4 27.47 3.29 12.41
N ILE A 5 26.65 2.32 12.84
CA ILE A 5 25.22 2.26 12.47
C ILE A 5 24.38 2.62 13.69
N ILE A 6 23.43 3.52 13.48
CA ILE A 6 22.43 3.92 14.48
C ILE A 6 21.10 3.28 14.10
N GLY A 7 20.74 2.20 14.81
CA GLY A 7 19.44 1.54 14.68
C GLY A 7 18.38 2.26 15.52
N ILE A 8 17.24 2.50 14.92
CA ILE A 8 16.10 3.19 15.55
C ILE A 8 14.90 2.25 15.60
N ASP A 9 14.38 2.06 16.81
CA ASP A 9 13.05 1.49 17.05
C ASP A 9 12.08 2.64 17.40
N PRO A 10 11.15 3.01 16.50
CA PRO A 10 10.24 4.12 16.73
C PRO A 10 8.95 3.66 17.40
N HIS A 11 8.61 4.31 18.50
CA HIS A 11 7.33 4.21 19.18
C HIS A 11 6.50 5.50 19.04
N LYS A 12 5.25 5.49 19.53
CA LYS A 12 4.36 6.65 19.45
C LYS A 12 4.88 7.87 20.21
N GLU A 13 5.51 7.62 21.36
CA GLU A 13 5.93 8.68 22.30
C GLU A 13 7.47 8.80 22.41
N SER A 14 8.22 7.80 21.92
CA SER A 14 9.66 7.78 22.03
C SER A 14 10.33 7.13 20.82
N TRP A 15 11.57 7.54 20.58
CA TRP A 15 12.51 6.88 19.69
C TRP A 15 13.61 6.26 20.54
N THR A 16 13.85 4.96 20.37
CA THR A 16 15.00 4.29 20.98
C THR A 16 16.07 4.10 19.93
N ALA A 17 17.26 4.63 20.20
CA ALA A 17 18.42 4.58 19.33
C ALA A 17 19.49 3.68 19.96
N VAL A 18 20.11 2.84 19.15
CA VAL A 18 21.31 2.06 19.55
C VAL A 18 22.37 2.24 18.48
N ALA A 19 23.55 2.71 18.90
CA ALA A 19 24.74 2.76 18.05
C ALA A 19 25.50 1.44 18.15
N VAL A 20 25.92 0.90 16.99
CA VAL A 20 26.73 -0.30 16.90
C VAL A 20 27.97 -0.07 16.04
N ASP A 21 29.02 -0.82 16.35
CA ASP A 21 30.22 -0.91 15.52
C ASP A 21 29.97 -1.76 14.25
N PRO A 22 30.91 -1.85 13.30
CA PRO A 22 30.76 -2.68 12.10
C PRO A 22 30.61 -4.18 12.37
N ARG A 23 30.96 -4.65 13.58
CA ARG A 23 30.78 -6.03 14.00
C ARG A 23 29.42 -6.27 14.65
N GLY A 24 28.59 -5.22 14.77
CA GLY A 24 27.28 -5.29 15.41
C GLY A 24 27.32 -5.22 16.93
N GLN A 25 28.46 -4.84 17.53
CA GLN A 25 28.59 -4.70 18.98
C GLN A 25 28.00 -3.34 19.41
N LYS A 26 27.17 -3.36 20.46
CA LYS A 26 26.56 -2.16 21.03
C LYS A 26 27.62 -1.22 21.59
N LEU A 27 27.62 0.02 21.16
CA LEU A 27 28.47 1.11 21.64
C LEU A 27 27.75 1.94 22.70
N ALA A 28 26.51 2.39 22.38
CA ALA A 28 25.71 3.20 23.27
C ALA A 28 24.21 3.06 22.92
N ALA A 29 23.36 3.54 23.83
CA ALA A 29 21.91 3.61 23.61
C ALA A 29 21.37 4.95 24.12
N LEU A 30 20.31 5.42 23.49
CA LEU A 30 19.58 6.65 23.86
C LEU A 30 18.09 6.43 23.65
N ARG A 31 17.27 6.85 24.61
CA ARG A 31 15.83 7.00 24.42
C ARG A 31 15.47 8.49 24.42
N ALA A 32 14.82 8.94 23.35
CA ALA A 32 14.44 10.34 23.18
C ALA A 32 12.91 10.44 22.93
N PRO A 33 12.22 11.48 23.42
CA PRO A 33 10.80 11.69 23.15
C PRO A 33 10.55 12.07 21.69
N VAL A 34 9.34 11.78 21.15
CA VAL A 34 8.91 12.18 19.81
C VAL A 34 8.58 13.68 19.79
N THR A 35 9.62 14.51 19.89
CA THR A 35 9.54 15.98 19.90
C THR A 35 10.74 16.56 19.14
N VAL A 36 10.68 17.86 18.83
CA VAL A 36 11.84 18.58 18.24
C VAL A 36 13.07 18.53 19.17
N ALA A 37 12.85 18.60 20.48
CA ALA A 37 13.94 18.47 21.46
C ALA A 37 14.54 17.06 21.44
N GLY A 38 13.71 16.03 21.37
CA GLY A 38 14.17 14.64 21.25
C GLY A 38 14.91 14.39 19.95
N TYR A 39 14.47 14.98 18.84
CA TYR A 39 15.22 14.93 17.59
C TYR A 39 16.63 15.55 17.72
N ARG A 40 16.72 16.70 18.38
CA ARG A 40 18.04 17.32 18.64
C ARG A 40 18.93 16.46 19.55
N GLN A 41 18.33 15.71 20.51
CA GLN A 41 19.08 14.73 21.30
C GLN A 41 19.63 13.60 20.45
N LEU A 42 18.81 13.04 19.55
CA LEU A 42 19.23 12.00 18.60
C LEU A 42 20.36 12.50 17.68
N ARG A 43 20.27 13.73 17.18
CA ARG A 43 21.34 14.32 16.34
C ARG A 43 22.65 14.44 17.13
N ARG A 44 22.64 15.00 18.34
CA ARG A 44 23.84 15.07 19.20
C ARG A 44 24.40 13.70 19.56
N PHE A 45 23.54 12.68 19.73
CA PHE A 45 23.96 11.31 19.95
C PHE A 45 24.69 10.76 18.72
N ALA A 46 24.19 11.08 17.52
CA ALA A 46 24.81 10.66 16.28
C ALA A 46 26.13 11.39 15.98
N ASP A 47 26.22 12.68 16.33
CA ASP A 47 27.41 13.54 16.10
C ASP A 47 28.66 13.06 16.90
N GLN A 48 28.50 12.13 17.86
CA GLN A 48 29.63 11.49 18.55
C GLN A 48 30.36 10.48 17.67
N TYR A 49 29.80 10.09 16.54
CA TYR A 49 30.36 9.09 15.62
C TYR A 49 30.67 9.72 14.27
N GLN A 50 31.73 9.25 13.66
CA GLN A 50 32.13 9.69 12.32
C GLN A 50 31.22 9.07 11.26
N GLU A 51 30.53 9.90 10.46
CA GLU A 51 29.65 9.49 9.37
C GLU A 51 28.65 8.38 9.75
N PRO A 52 27.78 8.59 10.76
CA PRO A 52 26.87 7.56 11.22
C PRO A 52 25.81 7.24 10.16
N VAL A 53 25.54 5.94 9.97
CA VAL A 53 24.47 5.45 9.10
C VAL A 53 23.21 5.25 9.91
N TRP A 54 22.13 5.91 9.53
CA TRP A 54 20.83 5.78 10.19
C TRP A 54 20.02 4.63 9.61
N ALA A 55 19.54 3.74 10.46
CA ALA A 55 18.70 2.61 10.10
C ALA A 55 17.40 2.65 10.94
N ILE A 56 16.24 2.73 10.30
CA ILE A 56 14.96 2.97 10.97
C ILE A 56 14.03 1.79 10.68
N GLU A 57 13.49 1.14 11.72
CA GLU A 57 12.45 0.15 11.55
C GLU A 57 11.13 0.83 11.12
N GLY A 58 10.54 0.33 10.02
CA GLY A 58 9.27 0.87 9.55
C GLY A 58 9.30 2.36 9.29
N ALA A 59 10.31 2.84 8.58
CA ALA A 59 10.55 4.25 8.25
C ALA A 59 9.36 5.00 7.61
N TYR A 60 8.41 4.26 7.02
CA TYR A 60 7.16 4.80 6.44
C TYR A 60 5.93 4.63 7.35
N GLY A 61 6.12 4.09 8.55
CA GLY A 61 5.10 3.90 9.59
C GLY A 61 5.35 4.81 10.80
N LEU A 62 5.60 4.20 11.95
CA LEU A 62 5.93 4.94 13.19
C LEU A 62 7.24 5.73 13.06
N GLY A 63 8.18 5.29 12.21
CA GLY A 63 9.42 5.99 11.92
C GLY A 63 9.27 7.20 10.97
N ALA A 64 8.10 7.41 10.35
CA ALA A 64 7.92 8.45 9.35
C ALA A 64 8.22 9.89 9.86
N PRO A 65 7.85 10.30 11.08
CA PRO A 65 8.21 11.63 11.58
C PRO A 65 9.72 11.84 11.67
N LEU A 66 10.46 10.85 12.19
CA LEU A 66 11.92 10.92 12.25
C LEU A 66 12.56 10.91 10.86
N SER A 67 12.05 10.04 9.98
CA SER A 67 12.50 9.97 8.59
C SER A 67 12.35 11.30 7.85
N ALA A 68 11.23 12.00 8.07
CA ALA A 68 10.99 13.31 7.48
C ALA A 68 11.95 14.37 8.00
N LEU A 69 12.24 14.40 9.31
CA LEU A 69 13.19 15.31 9.93
C LEU A 69 14.62 15.07 9.39
N LEU A 70 15.07 13.81 9.37
CA LEU A 70 16.40 13.46 8.85
C LEU A 70 16.55 13.83 7.37
N THR A 71 15.53 13.50 6.55
CA THR A 71 15.55 13.86 5.12
C THR A 71 15.54 15.38 4.92
N GLY A 72 14.78 16.12 5.75
CA GLY A 72 14.76 17.59 5.73
C GLY A 72 16.12 18.20 6.02
N ASP A 73 16.92 17.58 6.88
CA ASP A 73 18.30 17.97 7.20
C ASP A 73 19.34 17.38 6.21
N GLY A 74 18.92 16.76 5.12
CA GLY A 74 19.80 16.13 4.13
C GLY A 74 20.49 14.84 4.60
N VAL A 75 20.04 14.26 5.70
CA VAL A 75 20.60 13.03 6.27
C VAL A 75 19.94 11.80 5.64
N THR A 76 20.76 10.92 5.09
CA THR A 76 20.27 9.65 4.54
C THR A 76 19.98 8.65 5.66
N ALA A 77 18.76 8.13 5.68
CA ALA A 77 18.35 7.01 6.55
C ALA A 77 17.98 5.80 5.69
N TRP A 78 18.10 4.62 6.28
CA TRP A 78 17.77 3.35 5.62
C TRP A 78 16.54 2.72 6.26
N ASP A 79 15.60 2.25 5.43
CA ASP A 79 14.40 1.53 5.89
C ASP A 79 14.76 0.07 6.18
N VAL A 80 14.59 -0.34 7.43
CA VAL A 80 14.76 -1.72 7.86
C VAL A 80 13.39 -2.38 7.99
N PRO A 81 13.10 -3.40 7.17
CA PRO A 81 11.84 -4.13 7.29
C PRO A 81 11.70 -4.79 8.67
N ALA A 82 10.58 -4.61 9.35
CA ALA A 82 10.29 -5.20 10.65
C ALA A 82 10.50 -6.72 10.71
N LYS A 83 10.25 -7.43 9.62
CA LYS A 83 10.53 -8.88 9.52
C LYS A 83 12.01 -9.20 9.56
N LEU A 84 12.87 -8.32 9.08
CA LEU A 84 14.31 -8.50 9.11
C LEU A 84 14.84 -8.26 10.52
N ALA A 85 14.48 -7.16 11.17
CA ALA A 85 14.81 -6.88 12.56
C ALA A 85 14.34 -8.01 13.51
N ALA A 86 13.09 -8.46 13.34
CA ALA A 86 12.55 -9.58 14.11
C ALA A 86 13.35 -10.90 13.95
N ARG A 87 13.88 -11.20 12.75
CA ARG A 87 14.75 -12.36 12.54
C ARG A 87 16.07 -12.24 13.28
N VAL A 88 16.69 -11.07 13.21
CA VAL A 88 17.94 -10.80 13.93
C VAL A 88 17.72 -10.96 15.43
N ARG A 89 16.64 -10.39 15.98
CA ARG A 89 16.30 -10.53 17.40
C ARG A 89 16.17 -11.99 17.84
N VAL A 90 15.44 -12.82 17.07
CA VAL A 90 15.28 -14.25 17.40
C VAL A 90 16.61 -14.98 17.43
N LEU A 91 17.55 -14.62 16.54
CA LEU A 91 18.88 -15.25 16.51
C LEU A 91 19.79 -14.78 17.64
N SER A 92 19.61 -13.54 18.14
CA SER A 92 20.51 -12.96 19.17
C SER A 92 20.02 -13.19 20.60
N THR A 93 18.71 -13.13 20.86
CA THR A 93 18.16 -13.16 22.23
C THR A 93 17.23 -14.35 22.51
N GLY A 94 16.89 -15.15 21.49
CA GLY A 94 15.87 -16.19 21.60
C GLY A 94 14.48 -15.56 21.84
N HIS A 95 13.61 -16.29 22.55
CA HIS A 95 12.24 -15.81 22.83
C HIS A 95 12.08 -15.13 24.22
N GLY A 96 13.16 -14.86 24.95
CA GLY A 96 13.11 -14.67 26.41
C GLY A 96 12.91 -13.26 26.92
N ARG A 97 13.35 -12.20 26.24
CA ARG A 97 13.19 -10.79 26.69
C ARG A 97 12.98 -9.87 25.51
N LYS A 98 12.04 -8.95 25.67
CA LYS A 98 11.77 -7.88 24.71
C LYS A 98 11.98 -6.56 25.44
N SER A 99 13.03 -5.80 25.07
CA SER A 99 13.21 -4.41 25.44
C SER A 99 13.29 -3.54 24.20
N ASP A 100 12.94 -2.26 24.33
CA ASP A 100 13.03 -1.30 23.23
C ASP A 100 14.49 -1.18 22.72
N GLU A 101 15.48 -1.37 23.62
CA GLU A 101 16.90 -1.38 23.25
C GLU A 101 17.28 -2.60 22.42
N ASP A 102 16.77 -3.80 22.76
CA ASP A 102 17.02 -5.02 22.00
C ASP A 102 16.39 -4.93 20.60
N ASP A 103 15.21 -4.28 20.50
CA ASP A 103 14.57 -4.03 19.22
C ASP A 103 15.41 -3.06 18.37
N ALA A 104 15.87 -1.93 18.92
CA ALA A 104 16.76 -0.99 18.24
C ALA A 104 18.13 -1.60 17.89
N LEU A 105 18.71 -2.42 18.76
CA LEU A 105 19.92 -3.19 18.49
C LEU A 105 19.71 -4.14 17.29
N SER A 106 18.59 -4.84 17.28
CA SER A 106 18.25 -5.76 16.17
C SER A 106 18.11 -5.02 14.83
N VAL A 107 17.60 -3.79 14.85
CA VAL A 107 17.54 -2.91 13.67
C VAL A 107 18.96 -2.55 13.20
N ALA A 108 19.84 -2.14 14.11
CA ALA A 108 21.21 -1.78 13.78
C ALA A 108 21.99 -2.98 13.20
N VAL A 109 21.92 -4.16 13.86
CA VAL A 109 22.57 -5.39 13.40
C VAL A 109 21.98 -5.86 12.05
N ALA A 110 20.67 -5.73 11.84
CA ALA A 110 20.06 -6.02 10.55
C ALA A 110 20.60 -5.11 9.44
N ALA A 111 20.92 -3.86 9.76
CA ALA A 111 21.49 -2.91 8.82
C ALA A 111 22.98 -3.21 8.53
N THR A 112 23.77 -3.70 9.49
CA THR A 112 25.16 -4.11 9.25
C THR A 112 25.26 -5.29 8.28
N THR A 113 24.33 -6.24 8.38
CA THR A 113 24.41 -7.52 7.64
C THR A 113 23.69 -7.48 6.29
N SER A 114 22.82 -6.50 6.05
CA SER A 114 21.98 -6.45 4.85
C SER A 114 22.55 -5.53 3.78
N THR A 115 22.88 -6.09 2.62
CA THR A 115 23.29 -5.33 1.41
C THR A 115 22.09 -4.82 0.58
N LYS A 116 20.84 -5.12 1.01
CA LYS A 116 19.61 -4.84 0.23
C LYS A 116 18.69 -3.83 0.88
N LEU A 117 19.16 -3.09 1.88
CA LEU A 117 18.39 -2.00 2.46
C LEU A 117 18.24 -0.87 1.45
N ARG A 118 17.22 -0.07 1.65
CA ARG A 118 16.91 1.05 0.77
C ARG A 118 16.97 2.34 1.53
N PRO A 119 17.52 3.39 0.89
CA PRO A 119 17.43 4.70 1.48
C PRO A 119 15.96 5.11 1.59
N VAL A 120 15.65 5.80 2.67
CA VAL A 120 14.35 6.40 2.88
C VAL A 120 14.23 7.60 1.95
N HIS A 121 13.21 7.57 1.13
CA HIS A 121 12.85 8.70 0.28
C HIS A 121 11.51 9.24 0.72
N THR A 122 11.44 10.50 1.09
CA THR A 122 10.19 11.20 1.33
C THR A 122 9.67 11.71 0.00
N ASP A 123 8.44 11.32 -0.33
CA ASP A 123 7.68 11.87 -1.46
C ASP A 123 6.50 12.65 -0.85
N PRO A 124 6.61 13.98 -0.72
CA PRO A 124 5.55 14.80 -0.13
C PRO A 124 4.24 14.69 -0.89
N ALA A 125 4.29 14.63 -2.23
CA ALA A 125 3.10 14.52 -3.07
C ALA A 125 2.38 13.16 -2.88
N ALA A 126 3.13 12.06 -2.86
CA ALA A 126 2.56 10.74 -2.55
C ALA A 126 2.04 10.66 -1.11
N THR A 127 2.73 11.30 -0.15
CA THR A 127 2.28 11.35 1.24
C THR A 127 0.98 12.14 1.37
N GLU A 128 0.85 13.28 0.71
CA GLU A 128 -0.38 14.06 0.68
C GLU A 128 -1.53 13.27 0.05
N LEU A 129 -1.31 12.63 -1.09
CA LEU A 129 -2.29 11.75 -1.72
C LEU A 129 -2.69 10.58 -0.81
N LYS A 130 -1.75 10.03 -0.03
CA LYS A 130 -2.03 8.97 0.94
C LYS A 130 -3.01 9.46 2.00
N VAL A 131 -2.72 10.60 2.63
CA VAL A 131 -3.60 11.18 3.67
C VAL A 131 -5.00 11.48 3.09
N LEU A 132 -5.08 12.08 1.91
CA LEU A 132 -6.35 12.41 1.25
C LEU A 132 -7.16 11.15 0.90
N THR A 133 -6.52 10.12 0.35
CA THR A 133 -7.21 8.88 -0.04
C THR A 133 -7.66 8.09 1.18
N GLU A 134 -6.87 8.03 2.25
CA GLU A 134 -7.23 7.39 3.51
C GLU A 134 -8.40 8.12 4.19
N HIS A 135 -8.34 9.45 4.27
CA HIS A 135 -9.44 10.25 4.81
C HIS A 135 -10.75 10.04 4.03
N ARG A 136 -10.68 10.05 2.69
CA ARG A 136 -11.86 9.77 1.87
C ARG A 136 -12.41 8.37 2.11
N ASP A 137 -11.55 7.36 2.24
CA ASP A 137 -11.98 5.98 2.49
C ASP A 137 -12.65 5.85 3.87
N ASP A 138 -12.18 6.60 4.88
CA ASP A 138 -12.82 6.66 6.20
C ASP A 138 -14.19 7.31 6.14
N LEU A 139 -14.34 8.42 5.40
CA LEU A 139 -15.64 9.04 5.18
C LEU A 139 -16.63 8.09 4.50
N VAL A 140 -16.20 7.34 3.49
CA VAL A 140 -17.03 6.33 2.80
C VAL A 140 -17.44 5.20 3.74
N ARG A 141 -16.53 4.76 4.61
CA ARG A 141 -16.82 3.73 5.62
C ARG A 141 -17.87 4.22 6.61
N THR A 142 -17.69 5.45 7.14
CA THR A 142 -18.65 6.08 8.06
C THR A 142 -20.00 6.24 7.38
N ARG A 143 -20.04 6.72 6.13
CA ARG A 143 -21.26 6.84 5.35
C ARG A 143 -22.00 5.50 5.24
N THR A 144 -21.28 4.43 4.90
CA THR A 144 -21.87 3.09 4.77
C THR A 144 -22.48 2.62 6.09
N GLN A 145 -21.79 2.84 7.21
CA GLN A 145 -22.30 2.52 8.54
C GLN A 145 -23.55 3.33 8.88
N THR A 146 -23.56 4.63 8.56
CA THR A 146 -24.72 5.52 8.79
C THR A 146 -25.93 5.08 7.95
N VAL A 147 -25.72 4.74 6.67
CA VAL A 147 -26.77 4.21 5.79
C VAL A 147 -27.34 2.90 6.34
N ASN A 148 -26.50 1.99 6.83
CA ASN A 148 -26.95 0.73 7.41
C ASN A 148 -27.79 0.95 8.68
N ARG A 149 -27.39 1.88 9.55
CA ARG A 149 -28.20 2.27 10.73
C ARG A 149 -29.54 2.86 10.33
N LEU A 150 -29.53 3.79 9.36
CA LEU A 150 -30.76 4.37 8.80
C LEU A 150 -31.68 3.30 8.24
N HIS A 151 -31.13 2.37 7.46
CA HIS A 151 -31.89 1.28 6.87
C HIS A 151 -32.58 0.42 7.93
N ALA A 152 -31.89 0.09 9.01
CA ALA A 152 -32.45 -0.69 10.11
C ALA A 152 -33.63 0.03 10.80
N ILE A 153 -33.56 1.36 10.97
CA ILE A 153 -34.65 2.15 11.54
C ILE A 153 -35.81 2.27 10.53
N MET A 154 -35.52 2.49 9.26
CA MET A 154 -36.55 2.63 8.22
C MET A 154 -37.42 1.38 8.05
N VAL A 155 -36.86 0.19 8.22
CA VAL A 155 -37.62 -1.08 8.19
C VAL A 155 -38.70 -1.11 9.27
N LEU A 156 -38.50 -0.43 10.39
CA LEU A 156 -39.45 -0.37 11.52
C LEU A 156 -40.47 0.80 11.41
N LEU A 157 -40.21 1.75 10.52
CA LEU A 157 -41.04 2.95 10.35
C LEU A 157 -41.91 2.94 9.09
N VAL A 158 -41.46 2.26 8.06
CA VAL A 158 -42.10 2.29 6.75
C VAL A 158 -42.70 0.95 6.42
N VAL A 159 -43.99 0.88 6.22
CA VAL A 159 -44.68 -0.34 5.77
C VAL A 159 -44.12 -0.70 4.39
N GLY A 160 -43.65 -1.95 4.24
CA GLY A 160 -42.97 -2.41 3.03
C GLY A 160 -41.44 -2.18 3.04
N GLY A 161 -40.90 -1.56 4.09
CA GLY A 161 -39.45 -1.36 4.30
C GLY A 161 -38.84 -0.26 3.43
N ALA A 162 -37.51 -0.19 3.41
CA ALA A 162 -36.74 0.76 2.61
C ALA A 162 -36.05 0.05 1.43
N PRO A 163 -35.90 0.72 0.27
CA PRO A 163 -35.23 0.12 -0.89
C PRO A 163 -33.76 -0.21 -0.59
N ARG A 164 -33.22 -1.25 -1.23
CA ARG A 164 -31.82 -1.68 -1.03
C ARG A 164 -30.80 -0.55 -1.27
N ASN A 165 -31.05 0.28 -2.28
CA ASN A 165 -30.19 1.41 -2.63
C ASN A 165 -30.73 2.70 -1.98
N LEU A 166 -30.79 2.72 -0.65
CA LEU A 166 -31.30 3.87 0.10
C LEU A 166 -30.33 5.06 -0.02
N THR A 167 -30.82 6.16 -0.64
CA THR A 167 -30.13 7.45 -0.63
C THR A 167 -30.71 8.36 0.45
N ALA A 168 -29.99 9.41 0.81
CA ALA A 168 -30.49 10.40 1.77
C ALA A 168 -31.80 11.02 1.30
N ASP A 169 -31.94 11.30 -0.01
CA ASP A 169 -33.14 11.93 -0.56
C ASP A 169 -34.32 10.97 -0.63
N THR A 170 -34.09 9.70 -1.00
CA THR A 170 -35.13 8.66 -0.95
C THR A 170 -35.60 8.44 0.49
N ALA A 171 -34.69 8.38 1.45
CA ALA A 171 -35.03 8.24 2.85
C ALA A 171 -35.86 9.45 3.37
N ALA A 172 -35.41 10.67 3.04
CA ALA A 172 -36.12 11.89 3.40
C ALA A 172 -37.55 11.93 2.82
N ALA A 173 -37.71 11.48 1.57
CA ALA A 173 -39.04 11.42 0.93
C ALA A 173 -39.96 10.39 1.61
N LEU A 174 -39.44 9.23 2.00
CA LEU A 174 -40.20 8.24 2.75
C LEU A 174 -40.56 8.76 4.15
N LEU A 175 -39.62 9.35 4.89
CA LEU A 175 -39.86 9.89 6.22
C LEU A 175 -40.93 10.99 6.25
N ARG A 176 -41.05 11.83 5.21
CA ARG A 176 -42.12 12.83 5.07
C ARG A 176 -43.53 12.23 5.00
N ARG A 177 -43.67 10.97 4.62
CA ARG A 177 -44.97 10.29 4.54
C ARG A 177 -45.34 9.58 5.85
N VAL A 178 -44.38 9.34 6.72
CA VAL A 178 -44.62 8.67 8.01
C VAL A 178 -45.32 9.67 8.97
N ARG A 179 -46.40 9.22 9.61
CA ARG A 179 -47.14 9.98 10.62
C ARG A 179 -47.21 9.15 11.91
N PRO A 180 -46.13 9.14 12.69
CA PRO A 180 -46.09 8.35 13.91
C PRO A 180 -46.99 8.99 14.98
N SER A 181 -47.79 8.16 15.66
CA SER A 181 -48.59 8.55 16.83
C SER A 181 -47.99 8.06 18.14
N GLU A 182 -47.22 6.96 18.08
CA GLU A 182 -46.58 6.38 19.27
C GLU A 182 -45.24 7.05 19.57
N SER A 183 -44.93 7.26 20.86
CA SER A 183 -43.67 7.89 21.33
C SER A 183 -42.44 7.22 20.73
N LEU A 184 -42.40 5.89 20.67
CA LEU A 184 -41.28 5.15 20.13
C LEU A 184 -41.09 5.38 18.63
N ALA A 185 -42.19 5.45 17.89
CA ALA A 185 -42.16 5.71 16.45
C ALA A 185 -41.74 7.17 16.15
N VAL A 186 -42.16 8.12 16.97
CA VAL A 186 -41.70 9.54 16.91
C VAL A 186 -40.19 9.61 17.15
N THR A 187 -39.69 8.93 18.18
CA THR A 187 -38.24 8.89 18.48
C THR A 187 -37.45 8.27 17.32
N ARG A 188 -37.92 7.17 16.73
CA ARG A 188 -37.30 6.56 15.55
C ARG A 188 -37.26 7.51 14.35
N GLN A 189 -38.33 8.25 14.10
CA GLN A 189 -38.40 9.23 13.03
C GLN A 189 -37.39 10.37 13.24
N LEU A 190 -37.27 10.85 14.46
CA LEU A 190 -36.30 11.88 14.84
C LEU A 190 -34.85 11.39 14.53
N ILE A 191 -34.49 10.21 15.04
CA ILE A 191 -33.14 9.62 14.81
C ILE A 191 -32.92 9.37 13.30
N ALA A 192 -33.90 8.88 12.57
CA ALA A 192 -33.79 8.67 11.14
C ALA A 192 -33.54 9.98 10.36
N THR A 193 -34.21 11.06 10.79
CA THR A 193 -34.01 12.40 10.20
C THR A 193 -32.58 12.91 10.46
N ASP A 194 -32.05 12.73 11.65
CA ASP A 194 -30.65 13.09 11.96
C ASP A 194 -29.64 12.26 11.14
N LEU A 195 -29.88 10.96 10.97
CA LEU A 195 -29.04 10.13 10.12
C LEU A 195 -29.07 10.54 8.65
N VAL A 196 -30.23 10.99 8.14
CA VAL A 196 -30.32 11.55 6.77
C VAL A 196 -29.48 12.81 6.65
N ALA A 197 -29.54 13.72 7.63
CA ALA A 197 -28.72 14.92 7.65
C ALA A 197 -27.23 14.59 7.69
N GLU A 198 -26.83 13.59 8.51
CA GLU A 198 -25.45 13.11 8.59
C GLU A 198 -24.98 12.52 7.26
N ILE A 199 -25.78 11.69 6.58
CA ILE A 199 -25.42 11.13 5.26
C ILE A 199 -25.17 12.26 4.26
N ARG A 200 -26.01 13.29 4.22
CA ARG A 200 -25.80 14.46 3.34
C ARG A 200 -24.50 15.21 3.63
N ARG A 201 -24.15 15.37 4.92
CA ARG A 201 -22.87 15.97 5.32
C ARG A 201 -21.69 15.12 4.85
N LEU A 202 -21.78 13.80 5.03
CA LEU A 202 -20.75 12.87 4.58
C LEU A 202 -20.61 12.86 3.05
N ASP A 203 -21.73 12.89 2.30
CA ASP A 203 -21.70 12.97 0.84
C ASP A 203 -20.97 14.22 0.35
N LYS A 204 -21.25 15.39 0.94
CA LYS A 204 -20.54 16.64 0.63
C LYS A 204 -19.04 16.52 0.92
N ARG A 205 -18.66 15.99 2.09
CA ARG A 205 -17.25 15.82 2.46
C ARG A 205 -16.51 14.83 1.54
N ILE A 206 -17.18 13.74 1.13
CA ILE A 206 -16.62 12.76 0.18
C ILE A 206 -16.38 13.42 -1.18
N THR A 207 -17.31 14.24 -1.64
CA THR A 207 -17.17 14.99 -2.90
C THR A 207 -16.00 15.96 -2.83
N THR A 208 -15.88 16.74 -1.76
CA THR A 208 -14.76 17.66 -1.54
C THR A 208 -13.42 16.92 -1.51
N ALA A 209 -13.32 15.85 -0.72
CA ALA A 209 -12.09 15.03 -0.65
C ALA A 209 -11.73 14.42 -2.01
N THR A 210 -12.72 13.99 -2.79
CA THR A 210 -12.52 13.47 -4.15
C THR A 210 -12.01 14.57 -5.09
N GLY A 211 -12.52 15.80 -4.98
CA GLY A 211 -12.02 16.96 -5.73
C GLY A 211 -10.55 17.25 -5.43
N HIS A 212 -10.16 17.27 -4.14
CA HIS A 212 -8.75 17.45 -3.76
C HIS A 212 -7.85 16.37 -4.35
N ILE A 213 -8.26 15.08 -4.28
CA ILE A 213 -7.49 13.97 -4.89
C ILE A 213 -7.35 14.20 -6.40
N THR A 214 -8.42 14.58 -7.10
CA THR A 214 -8.40 14.82 -8.55
C THR A 214 -7.40 15.91 -8.92
N THR A 215 -7.41 17.03 -8.19
CA THR A 215 -6.46 18.14 -8.40
C THR A 215 -5.01 17.68 -8.16
N ARG A 216 -4.75 16.92 -7.08
CA ARG A 216 -3.39 16.43 -6.80
C ARG A 216 -2.88 15.42 -7.83
N VAL A 217 -3.76 14.56 -8.34
CA VAL A 217 -3.42 13.63 -9.43
C VAL A 217 -3.10 14.39 -10.73
N ALA A 218 -3.85 15.43 -11.05
CA ALA A 218 -3.57 16.29 -12.20
C ALA A 218 -2.20 16.99 -12.05
N ASN A 219 -1.91 17.54 -10.86
CA ASN A 219 -0.64 18.20 -10.57
C ASN A 219 0.57 17.22 -10.63
N ALA A 220 0.34 15.95 -10.33
CA ALA A 220 1.37 14.92 -10.46
C ALA A 220 1.73 14.58 -11.92
N GLN A 221 1.00 15.12 -12.90
CA GLN A 221 1.20 14.92 -14.34
C GLN A 221 1.33 13.45 -14.74
N SER A 222 0.68 12.56 -14.01
CA SER A 222 0.73 11.12 -14.29
C SER A 222 -0.22 10.75 -15.42
N THR A 223 0.26 9.90 -16.33
CA THR A 223 -0.53 9.37 -17.45
C THR A 223 -1.31 8.10 -17.07
N LEU A 224 -1.38 7.72 -15.80
CA LEU A 224 -2.16 6.56 -15.34
C LEU A 224 -3.62 6.59 -15.74
N THR A 225 -4.24 7.77 -15.81
CA THR A 225 -5.65 7.92 -16.19
C THR A 225 -5.93 7.62 -17.66
N SER A 226 -4.91 7.46 -18.50
CA SER A 226 -5.07 6.98 -19.88
C SER A 226 -5.41 5.49 -19.97
N ILE A 227 -5.19 4.74 -18.88
CA ILE A 227 -5.54 3.31 -18.83
C ILE A 227 -7.04 3.16 -18.60
N PRO A 228 -7.78 2.40 -19.43
CA PRO A 228 -9.18 2.10 -19.19
C PRO A 228 -9.41 1.55 -17.78
N GLY A 229 -10.39 2.12 -17.05
CA GLY A 229 -10.70 1.73 -15.69
C GLY A 229 -9.85 2.38 -14.59
N ILE A 230 -8.94 3.28 -14.93
CA ILE A 230 -8.22 4.12 -13.96
C ILE A 230 -8.75 5.55 -14.02
N GLY A 231 -9.64 5.89 -13.09
CA GLY A 231 -10.05 7.27 -12.84
C GLY A 231 -9.10 7.97 -11.83
N PRO A 232 -9.30 9.30 -11.61
CA PRO A 232 -8.43 10.08 -10.71
C PRO A 232 -8.29 9.48 -9.30
N LEU A 233 -9.36 8.95 -8.73
CA LEU A 233 -9.31 8.32 -7.41
C LEU A 233 -8.42 7.09 -7.37
N THR A 234 -8.53 6.23 -8.38
CA THR A 234 -7.71 5.00 -8.48
C THR A 234 -6.26 5.36 -8.77
N ALA A 235 -6.01 6.35 -9.65
CA ALA A 235 -4.67 6.88 -9.90
C ALA A 235 -4.05 7.46 -8.61
N GLY A 236 -4.81 8.25 -7.84
CA GLY A 236 -4.38 8.80 -6.56
C GLY A 236 -3.98 7.71 -5.56
N LYS A 237 -4.75 6.63 -5.45
CA LYS A 237 -4.41 5.47 -4.61
C LYS A 237 -3.12 4.77 -5.07
N ILE A 238 -2.94 4.61 -6.39
CA ILE A 238 -1.72 4.01 -6.94
C ILE A 238 -0.50 4.89 -6.62
N LEU A 239 -0.56 6.18 -6.92
CA LEU A 239 0.52 7.14 -6.65
C LEU A 239 0.85 7.18 -5.15
N ALA A 240 -0.16 7.30 -4.30
CA ALA A 240 -0.02 7.33 -2.84
C ALA A 240 0.69 6.11 -2.26
N ARG A 241 0.44 4.92 -2.82
CA ARG A 241 1.01 3.66 -2.32
C ARG A 241 2.32 3.29 -3.01
N THR A 242 2.53 3.78 -4.21
CA THR A 242 3.79 3.57 -4.94
C THR A 242 4.89 4.49 -4.41
N GLY A 243 4.59 5.76 -4.13
CA GLY A 243 5.61 6.77 -3.89
C GLY A 243 6.58 6.85 -5.08
N MET A 244 7.86 7.05 -4.82
CA MET A 244 8.87 7.05 -5.88
C MET A 244 8.98 5.67 -6.53
N VAL A 245 8.74 5.61 -7.85
CA VAL A 245 8.79 4.35 -8.61
C VAL A 245 10.18 3.73 -8.65
N THR A 246 11.23 4.54 -8.55
CA THR A 246 12.64 4.11 -8.54
C THR A 246 13.00 3.19 -7.38
N ARG A 247 12.17 3.15 -6.33
CA ARG A 247 12.35 2.18 -5.25
C ARG A 247 12.12 0.73 -5.69
N PHE A 248 11.55 0.51 -6.88
CA PHE A 248 11.34 -0.83 -7.43
C PHE A 248 12.31 -1.05 -8.59
N THR A 249 13.23 -1.99 -8.42
CA THR A 249 14.23 -2.32 -9.43
C THR A 249 13.65 -3.03 -10.65
N THR A 250 12.53 -3.73 -10.50
CA THR A 250 11.88 -4.48 -11.57
C THR A 250 10.35 -4.46 -11.43
N GLU A 251 9.65 -4.73 -12.55
CA GLU A 251 8.20 -4.92 -12.54
C GLU A 251 7.74 -6.12 -11.68
N ALA A 252 8.59 -7.14 -11.55
CA ALA A 252 8.33 -8.29 -10.68
C ALA A 252 8.35 -7.88 -9.21
N HIS A 253 9.28 -7.01 -8.83
CA HIS A 253 9.38 -6.44 -7.50
C HIS A 253 8.17 -5.56 -7.17
N PHE A 254 7.74 -4.69 -8.09
CA PHE A 254 6.51 -3.91 -7.94
C PHE A 254 5.28 -4.81 -7.78
N ALA A 255 5.16 -5.87 -8.58
CA ALA A 255 4.05 -6.82 -8.48
C ALA A 255 4.06 -7.61 -7.16
N ALA A 256 5.23 -7.94 -6.63
CA ALA A 256 5.36 -8.56 -5.31
C ALA A 256 4.93 -7.59 -4.19
N TYR A 257 5.34 -6.31 -4.28
CA TYR A 257 4.89 -5.25 -3.39
C TYR A 257 3.36 -5.04 -3.46
N ALA A 258 2.78 -5.06 -4.66
CA ALA A 258 1.33 -5.00 -4.85
C ALA A 258 0.58 -6.29 -4.43
N GLY A 259 1.28 -7.32 -4.01
CA GLY A 259 0.68 -8.59 -3.60
C GLY A 259 0.00 -9.37 -4.73
N VAL A 260 0.41 -9.13 -5.99
CA VAL A 260 -0.16 -9.80 -7.17
C VAL A 260 0.83 -10.73 -7.87
N ALA A 261 2.07 -10.80 -7.40
CA ALA A 261 3.01 -11.80 -7.88
C ALA A 261 2.60 -13.19 -7.38
N PRO A 262 2.67 -14.23 -8.24
CA PRO A 262 2.51 -15.60 -7.78
C PRO A 262 3.63 -15.94 -6.80
N ARG A 263 3.29 -16.59 -5.69
CA ARG A 263 4.27 -17.11 -4.75
C ARG A 263 4.44 -18.60 -5.02
N GLU A 264 5.62 -18.99 -5.41
CA GLU A 264 5.97 -20.38 -5.53
C GLU A 264 6.00 -21.04 -4.13
N VAL A 265 5.36 -22.17 -4.02
CA VAL A 265 5.38 -23.05 -2.85
C VAL A 265 5.60 -24.45 -3.40
N SER A 266 6.88 -24.77 -3.60
CA SER A 266 7.29 -26.05 -4.15
C SER A 266 7.79 -26.94 -3.01
N SER A 267 7.48 -28.22 -3.09
CA SER A 267 8.08 -29.26 -2.26
C SER A 267 8.35 -30.47 -3.15
N GLY A 268 9.62 -30.89 -3.22
CA GLY A 268 10.06 -31.91 -4.16
C GLY A 268 9.78 -31.50 -5.61
N ASP A 269 9.35 -32.40 -6.45
CA ASP A 269 9.12 -32.18 -7.88
C ASP A 269 7.81 -31.45 -8.22
N VAL A 270 7.01 -31.06 -7.20
CA VAL A 270 5.71 -30.43 -7.42
C VAL A 270 5.82 -28.92 -7.28
N ILE A 271 5.75 -28.20 -8.42
CA ILE A 271 5.68 -26.73 -8.47
C ILE A 271 4.22 -26.28 -8.27
N ARG A 272 3.95 -25.61 -7.16
CA ARG A 272 2.64 -25.01 -6.86
C ARG A 272 2.77 -23.51 -6.65
N HIS A 273 1.85 -22.76 -7.21
CA HIS A 273 1.76 -21.32 -6.99
C HIS A 273 0.58 -21.00 -6.07
N ARG A 274 0.86 -20.30 -4.97
CA ARG A 274 -0.15 -19.79 -4.04
C ARG A 274 -0.29 -18.29 -4.14
N LEU A 275 -1.44 -17.79 -3.69
CA LEU A 275 -1.69 -16.36 -3.55
C LEU A 275 -0.74 -15.78 -2.49
N SER A 276 -0.07 -14.67 -2.81
CA SER A 276 0.66 -13.92 -1.80
C SER A 276 -0.32 -13.29 -0.80
N ARG A 277 -0.12 -13.54 0.50
CA ARG A 277 -0.85 -12.86 1.58
C ARG A 277 -0.14 -11.57 2.03
N GLY A 278 1.07 -11.34 1.54
CA GLY A 278 1.85 -10.13 1.77
C GLY A 278 1.60 -9.08 0.69
N GLY A 279 2.24 -7.93 0.85
CA GLY A 279 2.14 -6.79 -0.06
C GLY A 279 1.12 -5.73 0.39
N ASP A 280 1.12 -4.61 -0.31
CA ASP A 280 0.21 -3.49 -0.02
C ASP A 280 -1.22 -3.83 -0.43
N ARG A 281 -2.12 -3.91 0.56
CA ARG A 281 -3.52 -4.29 0.35
C ARG A 281 -4.31 -3.26 -0.43
N GLN A 282 -3.98 -1.97 -0.27
CA GLN A 282 -4.68 -0.88 -0.96
C GLN A 282 -4.31 -0.87 -2.44
N LEU A 283 -3.02 -1.04 -2.76
CA LEU A 283 -2.57 -1.18 -4.14
C LEU A 283 -3.15 -2.44 -4.80
N ASN A 284 -3.19 -3.56 -4.06
CA ASN A 284 -3.85 -4.79 -4.51
C ASN A 284 -5.33 -4.58 -4.84
N TYR A 285 -6.04 -3.83 -3.97
CA TYR A 285 -7.45 -3.49 -4.16
C TYR A 285 -7.64 -2.56 -5.36
N ALA A 286 -6.78 -1.54 -5.53
CA ALA A 286 -6.82 -0.68 -6.71
C ALA A 286 -6.69 -1.50 -8.01
N LEU A 287 -5.70 -2.39 -8.09
CA LEU A 287 -5.53 -3.30 -9.24
C LEU A 287 -6.72 -4.25 -9.43
N HIS A 288 -7.39 -4.64 -8.35
CA HIS A 288 -8.60 -5.47 -8.42
C HIS A 288 -9.78 -4.70 -9.03
N VAL A 289 -10.01 -3.49 -8.58
CA VAL A 289 -11.06 -2.61 -9.13
C VAL A 289 -10.82 -2.36 -10.62
N ILE A 290 -9.60 -2.02 -11.02
CA ILE A 290 -9.23 -1.83 -12.44
C ILE A 290 -9.53 -3.10 -13.25
N ALA A 291 -9.12 -4.25 -12.73
CA ALA A 291 -9.35 -5.53 -13.41
C ALA A 291 -10.84 -5.83 -13.61
N LEU A 292 -11.67 -5.63 -12.59
CA LEU A 292 -13.12 -5.82 -12.70
C LEU A 292 -13.75 -4.82 -13.68
N THR A 293 -13.34 -3.54 -13.63
CA THR A 293 -13.81 -2.52 -14.57
C THR A 293 -13.47 -2.90 -16.00
N GLN A 294 -12.22 -3.32 -16.26
CA GLN A 294 -11.82 -3.73 -17.60
C GLN A 294 -12.55 -5.01 -18.07
N ILE A 295 -12.80 -5.96 -17.19
CA ILE A 295 -13.60 -7.15 -17.53
C ILE A 295 -15.02 -6.78 -17.92
N SER A 296 -15.64 -5.76 -17.32
CA SER A 296 -16.98 -5.28 -17.69
C SER A 296 -17.00 -4.51 -19.03
N MET A 297 -15.87 -3.96 -19.47
CA MET A 297 -15.73 -3.21 -20.72
C MET A 297 -15.37 -4.14 -21.87
N ARG A 298 -16.32 -4.42 -22.79
CA ARG A 298 -16.20 -5.44 -23.85
C ARG A 298 -14.96 -5.31 -24.73
N THR A 299 -14.52 -4.10 -25.04
CA THR A 299 -13.39 -3.82 -25.95
C THR A 299 -12.08 -3.51 -25.23
N SER A 300 -12.05 -3.57 -23.90
CA SER A 300 -10.85 -3.23 -23.16
C SER A 300 -9.73 -4.27 -23.35
N PRO A 301 -8.45 -3.84 -23.31
CA PRO A 301 -7.33 -4.78 -23.34
C PRO A 301 -7.37 -5.82 -22.22
N GLY A 302 -7.92 -5.45 -21.06
CA GLY A 302 -8.08 -6.36 -19.92
C GLY A 302 -9.14 -7.42 -20.17
N ARG A 303 -10.26 -7.06 -20.81
CA ARG A 303 -11.30 -8.04 -21.18
C ARG A 303 -10.75 -9.06 -22.18
N ILE A 304 -10.08 -8.60 -23.25
CA ILE A 304 -9.47 -9.47 -24.25
C ILE A 304 -8.47 -10.43 -23.60
N PHE A 305 -7.63 -9.90 -22.69
CA PHE A 305 -6.67 -10.74 -21.95
C PHE A 305 -7.37 -11.76 -21.04
N TYR A 306 -8.40 -11.34 -20.32
CA TYR A 306 -9.17 -12.19 -19.42
C TYR A 306 -9.85 -13.34 -20.18
N ASP A 307 -10.53 -13.04 -21.29
CA ASP A 307 -11.22 -14.03 -22.10
C ASP A 307 -10.24 -15.05 -22.71
N ARG A 308 -9.07 -14.58 -23.20
CA ARG A 308 -8.00 -15.47 -23.64
C ARG A 308 -7.55 -16.42 -22.52
N LYS A 309 -7.36 -15.92 -21.28
CA LYS A 309 -6.98 -16.78 -20.15
C LYS A 309 -8.07 -17.75 -19.75
N ARG A 310 -9.35 -17.41 -19.98
CA ARG A 310 -10.48 -18.31 -19.82
C ARG A 310 -10.48 -19.41 -20.89
N SER A 311 -10.21 -19.07 -22.15
CA SER A 311 -10.12 -20.06 -23.24
C SER A 311 -8.92 -21.00 -23.09
N GLU A 312 -7.84 -20.56 -22.44
CA GLU A 312 -6.70 -21.39 -22.04
C GLU A 312 -7.03 -22.36 -20.87
N GLY A 313 -8.30 -22.47 -20.44
CA GLY A 313 -8.75 -23.40 -19.41
C GLY A 313 -8.61 -22.88 -17.97
N LYS A 314 -8.20 -21.61 -17.75
CA LYS A 314 -8.10 -21.04 -16.40
C LYS A 314 -9.50 -20.74 -15.82
N SER A 315 -9.69 -21.00 -14.53
CA SER A 315 -10.88 -20.58 -13.80
C SER A 315 -11.02 -19.05 -13.79
N SER A 316 -12.23 -18.52 -13.56
CA SER A 316 -12.47 -17.08 -13.46
C SER A 316 -11.54 -16.38 -12.44
N LYS A 317 -11.30 -17.04 -11.29
CA LYS A 317 -10.42 -16.52 -10.25
C LYS A 317 -8.94 -16.51 -10.69
N GLU A 318 -8.49 -17.49 -11.44
CA GLU A 318 -7.12 -17.56 -11.96
C GLU A 318 -6.89 -16.54 -13.08
N ALA A 319 -7.83 -16.42 -14.03
CA ALA A 319 -7.78 -15.42 -15.09
C ALA A 319 -7.77 -13.99 -14.51
N LEU A 320 -8.57 -13.72 -13.48
CA LEU A 320 -8.56 -12.43 -12.76
C LEU A 320 -7.21 -12.15 -12.08
N ARG A 321 -6.61 -13.17 -11.43
CA ARG A 321 -5.26 -13.02 -10.84
C ARG A 321 -4.19 -12.74 -11.89
N ALA A 322 -4.24 -13.44 -13.02
CA ALA A 322 -3.34 -13.21 -14.14
C ALA A 322 -3.49 -11.78 -14.70
N LEU A 323 -4.74 -11.29 -14.84
CA LEU A 323 -4.99 -9.91 -15.27
C LEU A 323 -4.44 -8.89 -14.27
N LYS A 324 -4.65 -9.07 -12.97
CA LYS A 324 -4.08 -8.19 -11.94
C LYS A 324 -2.55 -8.13 -12.02
N ARG A 325 -1.88 -9.27 -12.24
CA ARG A 325 -0.42 -9.31 -12.42
C ARG A 325 0.02 -8.53 -13.66
N ARG A 326 -0.69 -8.69 -14.78
CA ARG A 326 -0.43 -7.93 -16.01
C ARG A 326 -0.66 -6.43 -15.80
N LEU A 327 -1.74 -6.04 -15.13
CA LEU A 327 -2.03 -4.64 -14.81
C LEU A 327 -0.93 -4.01 -13.93
N ALA A 328 -0.37 -4.75 -12.98
CA ALA A 328 0.77 -4.27 -12.20
C ALA A 328 1.98 -3.95 -13.10
N THR A 329 2.29 -4.79 -14.10
CA THR A 329 3.33 -4.51 -15.09
C THR A 329 3.03 -3.24 -15.90
N VAL A 330 1.80 -3.08 -16.38
CA VAL A 330 1.39 -1.89 -17.15
C VAL A 330 1.50 -0.63 -16.30
N VAL A 331 0.98 -0.65 -15.07
CA VAL A 331 1.07 0.47 -14.12
C VAL A 331 2.54 0.82 -13.84
N PHE A 332 3.39 -0.17 -13.57
CA PHE A 332 4.80 0.07 -13.30
C PHE A 332 5.52 0.73 -14.49
N ARG A 333 5.28 0.25 -15.71
CA ARG A 333 5.88 0.83 -16.93
C ARG A 333 5.45 2.28 -17.14
N ILE A 334 4.17 2.59 -16.91
CA ILE A 334 3.67 3.97 -17.03
C ILE A 334 4.30 4.86 -15.97
N LEU A 335 4.34 4.43 -14.71
CA LEU A 335 4.96 5.22 -13.65
C LEU A 335 6.46 5.46 -13.91
N THR A 336 7.15 4.47 -14.46
CA THR A 336 8.56 4.62 -14.85
C THR A 336 8.71 5.61 -16.02
N ALA A 337 7.85 5.52 -17.03
CA ALA A 337 7.85 6.47 -18.15
C ALA A 337 7.51 7.90 -17.69
N ASP A 338 6.50 8.05 -16.83
CA ASP A 338 6.15 9.35 -16.24
C ASP A 338 7.32 9.94 -15.45
N TYR A 339 7.99 9.11 -14.62
CA TYR A 339 9.17 9.54 -13.87
C TYR A 339 10.30 10.01 -14.79
N THR A 340 10.62 9.25 -15.84
CA THR A 340 11.66 9.62 -16.80
C THR A 340 11.30 10.90 -17.55
N ARG A 341 10.06 11.04 -17.99
CA ARG A 341 9.56 12.25 -18.67
C ARG A 341 9.67 13.50 -17.80
N LEU A 342 9.34 13.41 -16.51
CA LEU A 342 9.40 14.52 -15.57
C LEU A 342 10.83 14.85 -15.16
N ALA A 343 11.73 13.87 -15.12
CA ALA A 343 13.14 14.06 -14.79
C ALA A 343 13.92 14.76 -15.93
N VAL A 344 13.51 14.56 -17.20
CA VAL A 344 14.18 15.14 -18.37
C VAL A 344 13.75 16.60 -18.67
N GLY A 345 12.60 17.06 -18.12
CA GLY A 345 12.05 18.40 -18.36
C GLY A 345 11.61 18.65 -19.82
N PRO A 346 10.80 19.69 -20.09
CA PRO A 346 10.54 20.14 -21.45
C PRO A 346 11.77 20.84 -22.02
N ALA A 347 12.37 20.28 -23.04
CA ALA A 347 13.56 20.73 -23.77
C ALA A 347 14.91 20.41 -23.11
N GLY A 348 15.35 19.13 -23.20
CA GLY A 348 16.77 18.76 -23.39
C GLY A 348 17.82 19.24 -22.39
N GLN A 349 17.46 19.89 -21.30
CA GLN A 349 18.41 20.23 -20.23
C GLN A 349 18.27 19.22 -19.07
N PRO A 350 19.37 18.56 -18.68
CA PRO A 350 19.34 17.67 -17.52
C PRO A 350 19.06 18.50 -16.27
N GLY A 351 17.86 18.39 -15.73
CA GLY A 351 17.56 18.84 -14.38
C GLY A 351 18.50 18.11 -13.44
N THR A 352 19.15 18.83 -12.54
CA THR A 352 20.12 18.33 -11.56
C THR A 352 19.46 17.33 -10.62
N ALA A 353 19.26 16.09 -11.07
CA ALA A 353 18.96 14.94 -10.26
C ALA A 353 20.18 14.03 -10.32
N LEU A 354 20.84 13.85 -9.18
CA LEU A 354 21.97 12.96 -8.99
C LEU A 354 21.65 11.56 -9.51
N ILE A 355 22.05 11.29 -10.74
CA ILE A 355 22.06 9.95 -11.32
C ILE A 355 23.37 9.31 -10.88
N SER A 356 23.29 8.48 -9.84
CA SER A 356 24.36 7.53 -9.56
C SER A 356 24.36 6.49 -10.66
N SER A 357 25.40 6.50 -11.46
CA SER A 357 25.67 5.57 -12.55
C SER A 357 25.77 4.13 -12.01
N VAL A 358 24.88 3.27 -12.45
CA VAL A 358 25.11 1.83 -12.45
C VAL A 358 25.09 1.36 -13.89
N THR A 359 26.27 1.35 -14.50
CA THR A 359 26.56 0.60 -15.71
C THR A 359 26.61 -0.90 -15.36
N GLY A 360 25.77 -1.67 -16.01
CA GLY A 360 25.72 -3.12 -15.89
C GLY A 360 24.74 -3.71 -16.89
N SER A 361 25.10 -3.63 -18.17
CA SER A 361 24.35 -4.27 -19.26
C SER A 361 24.60 -5.77 -19.26
N HIS A 362 23.55 -6.56 -19.10
CA HIS A 362 23.47 -7.89 -19.72
C HIS A 362 22.07 -8.08 -20.29
N PRO A 363 21.98 -8.44 -21.58
CA PRO A 363 20.70 -8.74 -22.20
C PRO A 363 20.25 -10.15 -21.78
N CYS A 364 19.18 -10.25 -21.05
CA CYS A 364 18.49 -11.53 -20.89
C CYS A 364 17.62 -11.78 -22.10
N THR A 365 18.15 -12.58 -23.01
CA THR A 365 17.42 -13.27 -24.07
C THR A 365 16.43 -14.27 -23.47
N GLY A 366 15.19 -14.20 -23.94
CA GLY A 366 14.28 -15.33 -24.10
C GLY A 366 13.79 -16.03 -22.84
N SER A 367 12.66 -15.62 -22.29
CA SER A 367 11.78 -16.53 -21.58
C SER A 367 10.66 -16.95 -22.54
N SER A 368 10.86 -18.09 -23.18
CA SER A 368 9.84 -18.80 -23.94
C SER A 368 8.69 -19.18 -22.99
N ASP A 369 7.49 -18.75 -23.39
CA ASP A 369 6.19 -19.23 -22.85
C ASP A 369 6.05 -20.74 -23.14
N LYS A 370 6.63 -21.60 -22.33
CA LYS A 370 6.30 -23.03 -22.37
C LYS A 370 4.94 -23.22 -21.70
N SER A 371 3.95 -23.42 -22.57
CA SER A 371 2.63 -23.96 -22.24
C SER A 371 2.79 -25.29 -21.51
N LEU A 372 2.40 -25.33 -20.23
CA LEU A 372 2.32 -26.57 -19.47
C LEU A 372 1.04 -27.31 -19.86
N THR A 373 1.18 -28.33 -20.70
CA THR A 373 0.16 -29.35 -20.95
C THR A 373 -0.11 -30.14 -19.67
N ARG A 374 -1.39 -30.30 -19.37
CA ARG A 374 -1.93 -31.04 -18.24
C ARG A 374 -1.75 -32.54 -18.48
N PRO A 375 -1.23 -33.33 -17.54
CA PRO A 375 -1.30 -34.78 -17.65
C PRO A 375 -2.74 -35.24 -17.47
N THR A 376 -3.24 -35.97 -18.43
CA THR A 376 -4.50 -36.74 -18.36
C THR A 376 -4.35 -37.88 -17.36
N THR A 377 -5.10 -37.83 -16.28
CA THR A 377 -5.27 -38.96 -15.37
C THR A 377 -6.28 -39.92 -15.97
N THR A 378 -5.79 -41.02 -16.53
CA THR A 378 -6.59 -42.23 -16.78
C THR A 378 -6.96 -42.89 -15.44
N LYS A 379 -8.24 -43.03 -15.19
CA LYS A 379 -8.78 -43.88 -14.10
C LYS A 379 -8.54 -45.37 -14.44
N PRO A 380 -8.10 -46.20 -13.50
CA PRO A 380 -8.18 -47.63 -13.68
C PRO A 380 -9.63 -48.09 -13.47
N THR A 381 -10.16 -48.81 -14.43
CA THR A 381 -11.37 -49.59 -14.32
C THR A 381 -11.10 -50.78 -13.40
N HIS A 382 -11.85 -50.89 -12.32
CA HIS A 382 -11.98 -52.12 -11.55
C HIS A 382 -13.03 -52.99 -12.27
N ASP A 383 -12.56 -54.10 -12.84
CA ASP A 383 -13.43 -55.23 -13.18
C ASP A 383 -13.61 -56.10 -11.92
N ALA A 384 -14.88 -56.43 -11.68
CA ALA A 384 -15.33 -57.37 -10.67
C ALA A 384 -15.25 -58.81 -11.24
N THR A 385 -14.69 -59.67 -10.47
CA THR A 385 -15.13 -61.06 -10.28
C THR A 385 -14.88 -61.47 -8.82
#